data_f8d293eb887f1640158dea365867155c
#
_entry.id   f8d293eb887f1640158dea365867155c
#
_cell.length_a   1.000
_cell.length_b   1.000
_cell.length_c   1.000
_cell.angle_alpha   90.00
_cell.angle_beta   90.00
_cell.angle_gamma   90.00
#
_symmetry.space_group_name_H-M   'P 1'
#
loop_
_entity.id
_entity.type
_entity.pdbx_description
1 polymer ?
#
loop_
_entity_poly.entity_id
_entity_poly.type
_entity_poly.pdbx_seq_one_letter_code
_entity_poly.pdbx_strand_id
1 'polypeptide(L)'
;MTTEQQTEPQKKNENVFFTISYDANDDEYAKHRIDADQLVEIVTNMKELISRADKTINRRKETVKLYLQAPIRAGSLEIPFMLENLTTAADALEVLKYLGIAAGAAATTVVSKGVLEVLKMTKGKSILEIRSTNKSPEATLVLDGEELTVDKKVARLVANPKVRENIQKLIAAPLEGKTESAFKVKLLERIPINEEPVEQPNTDTVDFAESEEGVVTFIQDINPVDAISFGESDVAIFEKMELSPIPETHTEEIHTTIALTQISFTGSQKGW
;
A
#
# COMPACT_ATOMS: atom_id res chain seq x y z
N MET A 1 30.89 -24.06 35.21
CA MET A 1 29.90 -23.01 34.91
C MET A 1 29.84 -22.85 33.41
N THR A 2 28.87 -23.48 32.80
CA THR A 2 28.69 -23.50 31.36
C THR A 2 27.63 -22.41 31.06
N THR A 3 28.04 -21.35 30.38
CA THR A 3 27.15 -20.28 30.00
C THR A 3 26.36 -20.73 28.78
N GLU A 4 25.10 -21.08 28.97
CA GLU A 4 24.15 -21.26 27.86
C GLU A 4 23.89 -19.93 27.23
N GLN A 5 24.41 -19.75 26.03
CA GLN A 5 24.00 -18.64 25.14
C GLN A 5 22.57 -18.97 24.67
N GLN A 6 21.60 -18.24 25.22
CA GLN A 6 20.26 -18.19 24.65
C GLN A 6 20.35 -17.46 23.29
N THR A 7 20.29 -18.26 22.25
CA THR A 7 20.12 -17.74 20.87
C THR A 7 18.70 -17.18 20.79
N GLU A 8 18.56 -15.85 20.73
CA GLU A 8 17.28 -15.23 20.43
C GLU A 8 16.74 -15.78 19.11
N PRO A 9 15.46 -16.12 19.00
CA PRO A 9 14.88 -16.61 17.77
C PRO A 9 15.01 -15.48 16.71
N GLN A 10 15.80 -15.74 15.68
CA GLN A 10 15.87 -14.85 14.51
C GLN A 10 14.44 -14.71 13.96
N LYS A 11 13.90 -13.49 13.99
CA LYS A 11 12.61 -13.15 13.42
C LYS A 11 12.68 -13.46 11.93
N LYS A 12 12.09 -14.57 11.53
CA LYS A 12 12.10 -15.05 10.14
C LYS A 12 11.40 -13.97 9.31
N ASN A 13 12.06 -13.45 8.27
CA ASN A 13 11.44 -12.52 7.34
C ASN A 13 10.27 -13.22 6.65
N GLU A 14 9.06 -12.93 7.10
CA GLU A 14 7.86 -13.54 6.53
C GLU A 14 7.46 -12.76 5.29
N ASN A 15 7.29 -13.49 4.18
CA ASN A 15 6.70 -12.95 2.97
C ASN A 15 5.22 -12.63 3.22
N VAL A 16 4.75 -11.54 2.64
CA VAL A 16 3.35 -11.14 2.73
C VAL A 16 2.64 -11.45 1.40
N PHE A 17 1.49 -12.09 1.49
CA PHE A 17 0.69 -12.48 0.34
C PHE A 17 -0.60 -11.66 0.29
N PHE A 18 -0.97 -11.21 -0.89
CA PHE A 18 -2.22 -10.49 -1.11
C PHE A 18 -2.75 -10.73 -2.52
N THR A 19 -4.04 -10.56 -2.72
CA THR A 19 -4.66 -10.58 -4.05
C THR A 19 -5.32 -9.26 -4.34
N ILE A 20 -5.33 -8.88 -5.62
CA ILE A 20 -6.26 -7.91 -6.14
C ILE A 20 -7.27 -8.63 -7.03
N SER A 21 -8.49 -8.16 -7.02
CA SER A 21 -9.53 -8.72 -7.89
C SER A 21 -10.38 -7.63 -8.51
N TYR A 22 -10.78 -7.90 -9.74
CA TYR A 22 -11.70 -7.08 -10.53
C TYR A 22 -12.98 -7.85 -10.74
N ASP A 23 -14.09 -7.18 -10.52
CA ASP A 23 -15.43 -7.69 -10.72
C ASP A 23 -16.23 -6.66 -11.52
N ALA A 24 -16.98 -7.10 -12.50
CA ALA A 24 -17.85 -6.25 -13.30
C ALA A 24 -18.90 -7.10 -13.99
N ASN A 25 -20.03 -6.48 -14.33
CA ASN A 25 -21.04 -7.10 -15.19
C ASN A 25 -20.55 -7.09 -16.66
N ASP A 26 -19.59 -7.94 -16.95
CA ASP A 26 -18.86 -8.03 -18.21
C ASP A 26 -18.54 -9.49 -18.51
N ASP A 27 -18.78 -9.90 -19.76
CA ASP A 27 -18.57 -11.27 -20.24
C ASP A 27 -17.12 -11.76 -20.12
N GLU A 28 -16.14 -10.84 -20.19
CA GLU A 28 -14.72 -11.20 -20.12
C GLU A 28 -14.34 -11.53 -18.68
N TYR A 29 -14.70 -10.68 -17.71
CA TYR A 29 -14.42 -10.94 -16.31
C TYR A 29 -15.23 -12.11 -15.76
N ALA A 30 -16.49 -12.27 -16.17
CA ALA A 30 -17.30 -13.44 -15.84
C ALA A 30 -16.69 -14.75 -16.36
N LYS A 31 -15.94 -14.69 -17.46
CA LYS A 31 -15.20 -15.83 -18.04
C LYS A 31 -13.75 -15.89 -17.59
N HIS A 32 -13.35 -15.09 -16.60
CA HIS A 32 -11.98 -14.99 -16.05
C HIS A 32 -10.93 -14.66 -17.13
N ARG A 33 -11.29 -13.80 -18.06
CA ARG A 33 -10.41 -13.34 -19.13
C ARG A 33 -9.95 -11.93 -18.87
N ILE A 34 -8.71 -11.68 -19.16
CA ILE A 34 -8.10 -10.35 -19.18
C ILE A 34 -7.23 -10.27 -20.42
N ASP A 35 -7.24 -9.13 -21.06
CA ASP A 35 -6.29 -8.84 -22.13
C ASP A 35 -4.85 -8.87 -21.61
N ALA A 36 -3.93 -9.43 -22.40
CA ALA A 36 -2.55 -9.61 -21.96
C ALA A 36 -1.84 -8.27 -21.71
N ASP A 37 -2.08 -7.24 -22.53
CA ASP A 37 -1.51 -5.93 -22.36
C ASP A 37 -2.07 -5.26 -21.10
N GLN A 38 -3.36 -5.44 -20.81
CA GLN A 38 -3.99 -4.95 -19.59
C GLN A 38 -3.40 -5.63 -18.34
N LEU A 39 -3.15 -6.95 -18.38
CA LEU A 39 -2.48 -7.64 -17.27
C LEU A 39 -1.07 -7.12 -17.04
N VAL A 40 -0.29 -6.89 -18.10
CA VAL A 40 1.05 -6.32 -18.02
C VAL A 40 1.00 -4.91 -17.39
N GLU A 41 0.01 -4.10 -17.77
CA GLU A 41 -0.17 -2.76 -17.22
C GLU A 41 -0.51 -2.82 -15.73
N ILE A 42 -1.43 -3.68 -15.30
CA ILE A 42 -1.79 -3.89 -13.89
C ILE A 42 -0.57 -4.29 -13.07
N VAL A 43 0.18 -5.31 -13.51
CA VAL A 43 1.36 -5.81 -12.78
C VAL A 43 2.45 -4.74 -12.71
N THR A 44 2.66 -3.98 -13.79
CA THR A 44 3.63 -2.90 -13.84
C THR A 44 3.26 -1.76 -12.89
N ASN A 45 2.01 -1.32 -12.91
CA ASN A 45 1.54 -0.24 -12.02
C ASN A 45 1.58 -0.66 -10.54
N MET A 46 1.24 -1.92 -10.22
CA MET A 46 1.37 -2.45 -8.85
C MET A 46 2.83 -2.46 -8.40
N LYS A 47 3.75 -2.95 -9.24
CA LYS A 47 5.19 -2.94 -8.93
C LYS A 47 5.71 -1.53 -8.68
N GLU A 48 5.35 -0.57 -9.53
CA GLU A 48 5.78 0.82 -9.36
C GLU A 48 5.17 1.46 -8.11
N LEU A 49 3.90 1.22 -7.84
CA LEU A 49 3.20 1.73 -6.65
C LEU A 49 3.92 1.25 -5.37
N ILE A 50 4.18 -0.04 -5.25
CA ILE A 50 4.89 -0.63 -4.11
C ILE A 50 6.32 -0.08 -4.00
N SER A 51 7.07 -0.01 -5.10
CA SER A 51 8.43 0.53 -5.09
C SER A 51 8.48 2.00 -4.65
N ARG A 52 7.50 2.83 -5.06
CA ARG A 52 7.40 4.23 -4.64
C ARG A 52 7.03 4.35 -3.17
N ALA A 53 6.09 3.53 -2.70
CA ALA A 53 5.71 3.48 -1.29
C ALA A 53 6.90 3.08 -0.42
N ASP A 54 7.57 1.99 -0.75
CA ASP A 54 8.75 1.50 -0.06
C ASP A 54 9.85 2.57 0.04
N LYS A 55 10.22 3.21 -1.08
CA LYS A 55 11.23 4.27 -1.09
C LYS A 55 10.82 5.50 -0.26
N THR A 56 9.53 5.81 -0.19
CA THR A 56 9.02 6.93 0.61
C THR A 56 9.08 6.60 2.10
N ILE A 57 8.71 5.37 2.48
CA ILE A 57 8.64 4.89 3.84
C ILE A 57 10.06 4.62 4.38
N ASN A 58 10.90 3.95 3.59
CA ASN A 58 12.20 3.42 3.98
C ASN A 58 13.39 4.28 3.49
N ARG A 59 13.18 5.60 3.37
CA ARG A 59 14.23 6.58 3.08
C ARG A 59 15.03 6.29 1.81
N ARG A 60 14.34 6.03 0.70
CA ARG A 60 14.87 5.77 -0.64
C ARG A 60 15.62 4.43 -0.81
N LYS A 61 15.52 3.52 0.15
CA LYS A 61 16.02 2.15 0.01
C LYS A 61 14.96 1.28 -0.62
N GLU A 62 15.36 0.31 -1.40
CA GLU A 62 14.49 -0.77 -1.86
C GLU A 62 14.62 -1.91 -0.83
N THR A 63 13.56 -2.13 -0.07
CA THR A 63 13.56 -3.08 1.04
C THR A 63 12.62 -4.24 0.81
N VAL A 64 11.74 -4.13 -0.19
CA VAL A 64 10.79 -5.18 -0.57
C VAL A 64 10.83 -5.44 -2.07
N LYS A 65 10.45 -6.65 -2.48
CA LYS A 65 10.33 -7.06 -3.87
C LYS A 65 9.00 -7.74 -4.14
N LEU A 66 8.31 -7.28 -5.18
CA LEU A 66 7.03 -7.84 -5.59
C LEU A 66 7.22 -8.97 -6.60
N TYR A 67 6.51 -10.05 -6.37
CA TYR A 67 6.38 -11.17 -7.30
C TYR A 67 4.91 -11.40 -7.64
N LEU A 68 4.66 -11.81 -8.88
CA LEU A 68 3.38 -12.37 -9.27
C LEU A 68 3.36 -13.84 -8.84
N GLN A 69 2.32 -14.24 -8.10
CA GLN A 69 2.16 -15.61 -7.63
C GLN A 69 1.22 -16.37 -8.58
N ALA A 70 1.57 -17.53 -9.02
CA ALA A 70 0.69 -18.42 -9.79
C ALA A 70 -0.03 -19.41 -8.86
N PRO A 71 -1.22 -19.92 -9.21
CA PRO A 71 -2.05 -19.63 -10.37
C PRO A 71 -3.05 -18.49 -10.15
N ILE A 72 -3.53 -17.88 -11.24
CA ILE A 72 -4.70 -17.00 -11.25
C ILE A 72 -5.93 -17.88 -11.05
N ARG A 73 -6.76 -17.57 -10.04
CA ARG A 73 -7.91 -18.43 -9.68
C ARG A 73 -9.16 -18.11 -10.48
N ALA A 74 -10.02 -19.16 -10.66
CA ALA A 74 -11.34 -19.01 -11.22
C ALA A 74 -12.32 -18.38 -10.21
N GLY A 75 -13.20 -17.49 -10.66
CA GLY A 75 -14.16 -16.74 -9.85
C GLY A 75 -14.26 -15.31 -10.38
N SER A 76 -13.96 -14.30 -9.63
CA SER A 76 -13.56 -12.97 -10.10
C SER A 76 -12.14 -13.05 -10.67
N LEU A 77 -11.75 -12.08 -11.51
CA LEU A 77 -10.36 -12.01 -11.98
C LEU A 77 -9.46 -11.70 -10.79
N GLU A 78 -8.86 -12.72 -10.17
CA GLU A 78 -7.98 -12.59 -9.02
C GLU A 78 -6.51 -12.69 -9.45
N ILE A 79 -5.72 -11.67 -9.14
CA ILE A 79 -4.28 -11.61 -9.43
C ILE A 79 -3.53 -11.67 -8.11
N PRO A 80 -2.89 -12.80 -7.79
CA PRO A 80 -2.18 -12.98 -6.54
C PRO A 80 -0.75 -12.43 -6.61
N PHE A 81 -0.33 -11.80 -5.53
CA PHE A 81 1.00 -11.24 -5.35
C PHE A 81 1.66 -11.75 -4.07
N MET A 82 2.98 -11.81 -4.11
CA MET A 82 3.83 -12.01 -2.95
C MET A 82 4.79 -10.84 -2.81
N LEU A 83 4.88 -10.28 -1.61
CA LEU A 83 5.83 -9.24 -1.26
C LEU A 83 6.90 -9.83 -0.35
N GLU A 84 8.13 -9.90 -0.86
CA GLU A 84 9.30 -10.41 -0.17
C GLU A 84 10.04 -9.29 0.54
N ASN A 85 10.47 -9.54 1.78
CA ASN A 85 11.39 -8.67 2.50
C ASN A 85 12.83 -8.91 2.07
N LEU A 86 13.51 -7.91 1.52
CA LEU A 86 14.92 -7.98 1.11
C LEU A 86 15.88 -7.72 2.27
N THR A 87 15.40 -7.17 3.38
CA THR A 87 16.21 -6.83 4.55
C THR A 87 15.50 -7.22 5.84
N THR A 88 16.25 -7.48 6.91
CA THR A 88 15.70 -7.81 8.23
C THR A 88 14.98 -6.63 8.91
N ALA A 89 15.23 -5.41 8.44
CA ALA A 89 14.62 -4.19 8.95
C ALA A 89 13.39 -3.76 8.15
N ALA A 90 13.08 -4.47 7.04
CA ALA A 90 11.93 -4.18 6.22
C ALA A 90 10.69 -4.87 6.76
N ASP A 91 9.58 -4.18 6.70
CA ASP A 91 8.27 -4.74 6.96
C ASP A 91 7.40 -4.57 5.71
N ALA A 92 7.31 -5.63 4.91
CA ALA A 92 6.46 -5.65 3.72
C ALA A 92 5.00 -5.31 4.08
N LEU A 93 4.55 -5.75 5.25
CA LEU A 93 3.23 -5.43 5.77
C LEU A 93 3.08 -3.93 6.05
N GLU A 94 4.15 -3.25 6.53
CA GLU A 94 4.12 -1.80 6.74
C GLU A 94 3.90 -1.06 5.42
N VAL A 95 4.57 -1.46 4.34
CA VAL A 95 4.37 -0.86 3.01
C VAL A 95 2.92 -1.00 2.56
N LEU A 96 2.33 -2.19 2.73
CA LEU A 96 0.92 -2.44 2.37
C LEU A 96 -0.05 -1.63 3.25
N LYS A 97 0.25 -1.45 4.54
CA LYS A 97 -0.55 -0.60 5.46
C LYS A 97 -0.54 0.86 5.01
N TYR A 98 0.61 1.42 4.66
CA TYR A 98 0.69 2.80 4.17
C TYR A 98 -0.06 2.98 2.85
N LEU A 99 -0.09 1.98 2.00
CA LEU A 99 -0.93 2.00 0.78
C LEU A 99 -2.42 1.84 1.09
N GLY A 100 -2.80 1.29 2.23
CA GLY A 100 -4.17 0.95 2.56
C GLY A 100 -4.60 -0.40 1.98
N ILE A 101 -3.65 -1.28 1.66
CA ILE A 101 -3.89 -2.65 1.17
C ILE A 101 -4.07 -3.62 2.33
N ALA A 102 -3.40 -3.37 3.46
CA ALA A 102 -3.51 -4.15 4.69
C ALA A 102 -4.11 -3.28 5.79
N ALA A 103 -5.40 -3.01 5.73
CA ALA A 103 -6.12 -2.30 6.77
C ALA A 103 -6.49 -3.28 7.90
N GLY A 104 -6.27 -2.90 9.16
CA GLY A 104 -6.75 -3.67 10.32
C GLY A 104 -5.83 -4.75 10.89
N ALA A 105 -4.78 -5.19 10.21
CA ALA A 105 -3.83 -6.16 10.76
C ALA A 105 -3.09 -5.53 11.96
N ALA A 106 -3.47 -5.95 13.16
CA ALA A 106 -2.95 -5.61 14.49
C ALA A 106 -2.24 -4.25 14.58
N ALA A 107 -2.98 -3.22 14.93
CA ALA A 107 -2.53 -1.83 15.04
C ALA A 107 -1.47 -1.66 16.14
N THR A 108 -0.22 -1.90 15.80
CA THR A 108 0.93 -1.42 16.62
C THR A 108 1.53 -0.14 16.07
N THR A 109 1.04 0.36 14.93
CA THR A 109 1.54 1.60 14.30
C THR A 109 0.41 2.59 14.07
N VAL A 110 0.74 3.86 14.24
CA VAL A 110 -0.13 5.06 14.24
C VAL A 110 -0.78 5.37 12.87
N VAL A 111 -0.64 4.50 11.86
CA VAL A 111 -1.26 4.73 10.55
C VAL A 111 -2.72 4.33 10.62
N SER A 112 -3.58 5.29 10.87
CA SER A 112 -5.03 5.07 10.94
C SER A 112 -5.69 4.91 9.57
N LYS A 113 -5.05 5.39 8.49
CA LYS A 113 -5.60 5.39 7.12
C LYS A 113 -4.47 5.34 6.09
N GLY A 114 -4.57 4.41 5.16
CA GLY A 114 -3.64 4.31 4.04
C GLY A 114 -4.01 5.22 2.86
N VAL A 115 -3.14 5.24 1.85
CA VAL A 115 -3.31 6.11 0.66
C VAL A 115 -4.65 5.88 -0.04
N LEU A 116 -5.05 4.61 -0.25
CA LEU A 116 -6.31 4.29 -0.94
C LEU A 116 -7.53 4.80 -0.17
N GLU A 117 -7.55 4.65 1.17
CA GLU A 117 -8.61 5.15 2.01
C GLU A 117 -8.66 6.68 2.02
N VAL A 118 -7.51 7.33 2.11
CA VAL A 118 -7.41 8.80 2.08
C VAL A 118 -7.96 9.33 0.76
N LEU A 119 -7.54 8.76 -0.39
CA LEU A 119 -8.04 9.17 -1.70
C LEU A 119 -9.55 8.93 -1.84
N LYS A 120 -10.08 7.82 -1.35
CA LYS A 120 -11.53 7.58 -1.29
C LYS A 120 -12.25 8.65 -0.46
N MET A 121 -11.66 9.06 0.68
CA MET A 121 -12.25 10.07 1.56
C MET A 121 -12.30 11.47 0.92
N THR A 122 -11.46 11.77 -0.05
CA THR A 122 -11.55 13.05 -0.78
C THR A 122 -12.86 13.17 -1.57
N LYS A 123 -13.53 12.06 -1.87
CA LYS A 123 -14.77 12.02 -2.67
C LYS A 123 -14.64 12.71 -4.02
N GLY A 124 -13.45 12.66 -4.61
CA GLY A 124 -13.13 13.32 -5.88
C GLY A 124 -12.87 14.81 -5.78
N LYS A 125 -12.83 15.39 -4.56
CA LYS A 125 -12.39 16.78 -4.38
C LYS A 125 -10.90 16.90 -4.63
N SER A 126 -10.48 18.00 -5.25
CA SER A 126 -9.07 18.31 -5.45
C SER A 126 -8.39 18.60 -4.11
N ILE A 127 -7.19 18.09 -3.93
CA ILE A 127 -6.34 18.46 -2.80
C ILE A 127 -5.59 19.74 -3.17
N LEU A 128 -5.94 20.83 -2.51
CA LEU A 128 -5.42 22.16 -2.81
C LEU A 128 -4.01 22.37 -2.27
N GLU A 129 -3.74 21.84 -1.09
CA GLU A 129 -2.48 22.03 -0.38
C GLU A 129 -2.25 20.90 0.64
N ILE A 130 -0.98 20.60 0.92
CA ILE A 130 -0.57 19.75 2.05
C ILE A 130 0.26 20.59 3.03
N ARG A 131 -0.20 20.67 4.28
CA ARG A 131 0.49 21.39 5.36
C ARG A 131 1.13 20.42 6.33
N SER A 132 2.38 20.63 6.66
CA SER A 132 3.10 19.81 7.63
C SER A 132 4.03 20.67 8.51
N THR A 133 4.36 20.16 9.71
CA THR A 133 5.32 20.80 10.62
C THR A 133 6.45 19.83 10.94
N ASN A 134 7.62 20.36 11.38
CA ASN A 134 8.73 19.52 11.79
C ASN A 134 8.48 18.74 13.11
N LYS A 135 7.49 19.18 13.91
CA LYS A 135 7.18 18.60 15.23
C LYS A 135 6.13 17.50 15.22
N SER A 136 5.35 17.39 14.15
CA SER A 136 4.27 16.40 14.07
C SER A 136 4.59 15.25 13.11
N PRO A 137 4.24 14.01 13.43
CA PRO A 137 4.25 12.90 12.47
C PRO A 137 3.10 13.01 11.47
N GLU A 138 2.15 13.90 11.67
CA GLU A 138 0.97 14.11 10.85
C GLU A 138 1.12 15.30 9.90
N ALA A 139 0.31 15.30 8.85
CA ALA A 139 0.11 16.40 7.92
C ALA A 139 -1.37 16.61 7.68
N THR A 140 -1.73 17.82 7.26
CA THR A 140 -3.10 18.20 6.93
C THR A 140 -3.24 18.34 5.42
N LEU A 141 -4.15 17.59 4.83
CA LEU A 141 -4.59 17.75 3.44
C LEU A 141 -5.73 18.78 3.45
N VAL A 142 -5.55 19.86 2.70
CA VAL A 142 -6.55 20.92 2.53
C VAL A 142 -7.34 20.63 1.26
N LEU A 143 -8.62 20.40 1.41
CA LEU A 143 -9.59 20.17 0.34
C LEU A 143 -10.49 21.40 0.19
N ASP A 144 -11.32 21.41 -0.84
CA ASP A 144 -12.33 22.47 -0.97
C ASP A 144 -13.39 22.35 0.15
N GLY A 145 -13.30 23.25 1.12
CA GLY A 145 -14.20 23.35 2.25
C GLY A 145 -13.98 22.36 3.39
N GLU A 146 -12.91 21.55 3.37
CA GLU A 146 -12.63 20.61 4.45
C GLU A 146 -11.13 20.34 4.60
N GLU A 147 -10.72 19.88 5.80
CA GLU A 147 -9.35 19.48 6.10
C GLU A 147 -9.33 18.04 6.61
N LEU A 148 -8.31 17.28 6.19
CA LEU A 148 -8.13 15.89 6.58
C LEU A 148 -6.73 15.70 7.15
N THR A 149 -6.64 15.28 8.42
CA THR A 149 -5.36 14.94 9.06
C THR A 149 -4.99 13.49 8.77
N VAL A 150 -3.75 13.28 8.32
CA VAL A 150 -3.22 11.97 7.93
C VAL A 150 -1.76 11.83 8.37
N ASP A 151 -1.22 10.61 8.38
CA ASP A 151 0.21 10.39 8.58
C ASP A 151 1.03 11.12 7.50
N LYS A 152 2.16 11.69 7.88
CA LYS A 152 3.03 12.46 6.98
C LYS A 152 3.59 11.63 5.82
N LYS A 153 3.85 10.34 5.99
CA LYS A 153 4.30 9.46 4.91
C LYS A 153 3.15 9.21 3.93
N VAL A 154 1.91 9.03 4.43
CA VAL A 154 0.70 8.93 3.60
C VAL A 154 0.49 10.22 2.81
N ALA A 155 0.59 11.39 3.45
CA ALA A 155 0.48 12.68 2.78
C ALA A 155 1.50 12.83 1.64
N ARG A 156 2.76 12.42 1.85
CA ARG A 156 3.81 12.43 0.83
C ARG A 156 3.50 11.47 -0.34
N LEU A 157 2.94 10.31 -0.05
CA LEU A 157 2.50 9.37 -1.10
C LEU A 157 1.34 9.95 -1.90
N VAL A 158 0.36 10.56 -1.24
CA VAL A 158 -0.77 11.25 -1.88
C VAL A 158 -0.29 12.45 -2.70
N ALA A 159 0.70 13.22 -2.22
CA ALA A 159 1.29 14.34 -2.96
C ALA A 159 1.96 13.91 -4.28
N ASN A 160 2.49 12.69 -4.33
CA ASN A 160 3.23 12.20 -5.49
C ASN A 160 2.29 11.90 -6.67
N PRO A 161 2.37 12.68 -7.79
CA PRO A 161 1.48 12.48 -8.94
C PRO A 161 1.64 11.09 -9.57
N LYS A 162 2.83 10.49 -9.52
CA LYS A 162 3.06 9.15 -10.05
C LYS A 162 2.43 8.05 -9.19
N VAL A 163 2.30 8.25 -7.88
CA VAL A 163 1.54 7.33 -7.01
C VAL A 163 0.05 7.39 -7.38
N ARG A 164 -0.51 8.59 -7.57
CA ARG A 164 -1.90 8.75 -7.99
C ARG A 164 -2.15 8.17 -9.38
N GLU A 165 -1.24 8.40 -10.33
CA GLU A 165 -1.32 7.82 -11.67
C GLU A 165 -1.32 6.29 -11.63
N ASN A 166 -0.41 5.68 -10.86
CA ASN A 166 -0.36 4.22 -10.72
C ASN A 166 -1.66 3.67 -10.09
N ILE A 167 -2.22 4.37 -9.10
CA ILE A 167 -3.49 3.99 -8.47
C ILE A 167 -4.65 4.10 -9.48
N GLN A 168 -4.71 5.19 -10.25
CA GLN A 168 -5.73 5.37 -11.29
C GLN A 168 -5.67 4.25 -12.33
N LYS A 169 -4.48 3.94 -12.83
CA LYS A 169 -4.26 2.87 -13.80
C LYS A 169 -4.50 1.48 -13.23
N LEU A 170 -4.30 1.30 -11.92
CA LEU A 170 -4.54 0.04 -11.25
C LEU A 170 -6.03 -0.19 -10.96
N ILE A 171 -6.77 0.84 -10.55
CA ILE A 171 -8.15 0.68 -10.08
C ILE A 171 -9.15 1.06 -11.17
N ALA A 172 -8.99 2.23 -11.79
CA ALA A 172 -9.99 2.76 -12.70
C ALA A 172 -9.85 2.22 -14.11
N ALA A 173 -8.65 2.21 -14.69
CA ALA A 173 -8.48 1.84 -16.09
C ALA A 173 -9.00 0.42 -16.45
N PRO A 174 -8.81 -0.63 -15.61
CA PRO A 174 -9.36 -1.96 -15.92
C PRO A 174 -10.89 -2.03 -15.85
N LEU A 175 -11.53 -1.07 -15.19
CA LEU A 175 -12.97 -1.03 -14.94
C LEU A 175 -13.67 0.08 -15.75
N GLU A 176 -12.94 0.82 -16.57
CA GLU A 176 -13.48 1.92 -17.38
C GLU A 176 -14.61 1.43 -18.29
N GLY A 177 -15.76 2.14 -18.22
CA GLY A 177 -16.94 1.82 -19.01
C GLY A 177 -17.70 0.55 -18.60
N LYS A 178 -17.27 -0.14 -17.52
CA LYS A 178 -17.93 -1.33 -17.00
C LYS A 178 -18.94 -0.97 -15.91
N THR A 179 -20.10 -1.67 -15.92
CA THR A 179 -21.15 -1.51 -14.89
C THR A 179 -21.00 -2.52 -13.77
N GLU A 180 -21.59 -2.19 -12.61
CA GLU A 180 -21.48 -3.02 -11.39
C GLU A 180 -20.02 -3.35 -11.03
N SER A 181 -19.13 -2.41 -11.37
CA SER A 181 -17.70 -2.60 -11.24
C SER A 181 -17.23 -2.55 -9.78
N ALA A 182 -16.30 -3.43 -9.44
CA ALA A 182 -15.66 -3.42 -8.13
C ALA A 182 -14.18 -3.82 -8.23
N PHE A 183 -13.37 -3.10 -7.48
CA PHE A 183 -11.98 -3.47 -7.20
C PHE A 183 -11.86 -3.91 -5.75
N LYS A 184 -11.24 -5.05 -5.51
CA LYS A 184 -11.05 -5.60 -4.17
C LYS A 184 -9.59 -5.96 -3.95
N VAL A 185 -9.13 -5.77 -2.71
CA VAL A 185 -7.82 -6.22 -2.26
C VAL A 185 -8.02 -7.09 -1.02
N LYS A 186 -7.40 -8.26 -1.00
CA LYS A 186 -7.44 -9.18 0.14
C LYS A 186 -6.02 -9.49 0.58
N LEU A 187 -5.74 -9.34 1.87
CA LEU A 187 -4.53 -9.86 2.48
C LEU A 187 -4.73 -11.36 2.75
N LEU A 188 -3.75 -12.16 2.40
CA LEU A 188 -3.78 -13.61 2.59
C LEU A 188 -2.89 -14.00 3.75
N GLU A 189 -3.42 -14.74 4.70
CA GLU A 189 -2.61 -15.37 5.75
C GLU A 189 -1.95 -16.65 5.21
N ARG A 190 -0.69 -16.86 5.59
CA ARG A 190 -0.01 -18.11 5.32
C ARG A 190 -0.52 -19.16 6.28
N ILE A 191 -1.17 -20.22 5.76
CA ILE A 191 -1.49 -21.39 6.56
C ILE A 191 -0.17 -22.15 6.81
N PRO A 192 0.20 -22.39 8.08
CA PRO A 192 1.24 -23.37 8.35
C PRO A 192 0.76 -24.74 7.85
N ILE A 193 1.49 -25.32 6.91
CA ILE A 193 1.24 -26.68 6.47
C ILE A 193 1.65 -27.57 7.64
N ASN A 194 0.67 -28.17 8.31
CA ASN A 194 0.96 -29.36 9.08
C ASN A 194 1.31 -30.44 8.05
N GLU A 195 2.55 -30.91 8.08
CA GLU A 195 3.07 -32.00 7.26
C GLU A 195 2.42 -33.33 7.68
N GLU A 196 1.10 -33.45 7.55
CA GLU A 196 0.48 -34.76 7.49
C GLU A 196 0.32 -35.14 6.02
N PRO A 197 0.89 -36.27 5.59
CA PRO A 197 0.79 -36.71 4.22
C PRO A 197 -0.68 -36.98 3.89
N VAL A 198 -1.27 -36.12 3.07
CA VAL A 198 -2.60 -36.41 2.49
C VAL A 198 -2.43 -37.60 1.57
N GLU A 199 -2.97 -38.77 1.94
CA GLU A 199 -3.12 -39.90 1.04
C GLU A 199 -3.83 -39.43 -0.23
N GLN A 200 -3.09 -39.47 -1.34
CA GLN A 200 -3.62 -39.11 -2.66
C GLN A 200 -4.68 -40.14 -3.08
N PRO A 201 -5.89 -39.73 -3.48
CA PRO A 201 -6.76 -40.63 -4.21
C PRO A 201 -6.14 -40.93 -5.58
N ASN A 202 -5.94 -42.20 -5.86
CA ASN A 202 -5.49 -42.71 -7.16
C ASN A 202 -6.26 -42.10 -8.32
N THR A 203 -5.59 -41.33 -9.15
CA THR A 203 -6.01 -41.07 -10.53
C THR A 203 -4.82 -41.17 -11.47
N ASP A 204 -5.00 -42.04 -12.45
CA ASP A 204 -4.01 -42.46 -13.42
C ASP A 204 -3.29 -41.32 -14.17
N THR A 205 -1.99 -41.46 -14.17
CA THR A 205 -0.98 -41.10 -15.18
C THR A 205 -1.14 -39.86 -16.05
N VAL A 206 -0.40 -38.82 -15.72
CA VAL A 206 0.36 -38.04 -16.70
C VAL A 206 1.75 -37.78 -16.14
N ASP A 207 2.77 -38.39 -16.75
CA ASP A 207 4.18 -38.18 -16.46
C ASP A 207 4.58 -36.72 -16.70
N PHE A 208 4.87 -36.00 -15.62
CA PHE A 208 5.70 -34.81 -15.67
C PHE A 208 6.87 -35.03 -14.72
N ALA A 209 8.07 -34.88 -15.27
CA ALA A 209 9.33 -35.10 -14.59
C ALA A 209 9.43 -34.37 -13.25
N GLU A 210 9.84 -35.14 -12.24
CA GLU A 210 10.24 -34.67 -10.92
C GLU A 210 11.34 -33.62 -11.03
N SER A 211 11.05 -32.38 -10.62
CA SER A 211 12.04 -31.47 -10.12
C SER A 211 11.86 -31.35 -8.62
N GLU A 212 12.79 -31.92 -7.87
CA GLU A 212 12.97 -31.70 -6.45
C GLU A 212 13.28 -30.23 -6.23
N GLU A 213 12.28 -29.40 -5.94
CA GLU A 213 12.38 -28.18 -5.14
C GLU A 213 11.02 -27.46 -5.15
N GLY A 214 10.38 -27.46 -3.98
CA GLY A 214 9.33 -26.51 -3.69
C GLY A 214 7.93 -26.96 -4.10
N VAL A 215 7.29 -27.77 -3.28
CA VAL A 215 5.82 -27.90 -3.25
C VAL A 215 5.23 -26.51 -3.13
N VAL A 216 4.73 -25.97 -4.24
CA VAL A 216 3.94 -24.74 -4.25
C VAL A 216 2.61 -25.04 -3.57
N THR A 217 2.58 -24.81 -2.29
CA THR A 217 1.36 -24.99 -1.51
C THR A 217 0.40 -23.87 -1.86
N PHE A 218 -0.73 -24.24 -2.42
CA PHE A 218 -1.81 -23.30 -2.69
C PHE A 218 -2.29 -22.72 -1.37
N ILE A 219 -2.28 -21.39 -1.28
CA ILE A 219 -2.88 -20.69 -0.16
C ILE A 219 -4.40 -20.78 -0.36
N GLN A 220 -5.07 -21.60 0.44
CA GLN A 220 -6.53 -21.59 0.49
C GLN A 220 -6.99 -20.30 1.16
N ASP A 221 -8.10 -19.72 0.68
CA ASP A 221 -8.78 -18.59 1.31
C ASP A 221 -9.19 -18.99 2.73
N ILE A 222 -8.41 -18.56 3.72
CA ILE A 222 -8.88 -18.58 5.09
C ILE A 222 -9.32 -17.15 5.38
N ASN A 223 -10.59 -17.00 5.68
CA ASN A 223 -11.29 -15.79 6.13
C ASN A 223 -10.47 -14.52 5.92
N PRO A 224 -10.78 -13.70 4.91
CA PRO A 224 -10.04 -12.46 4.68
C PRO A 224 -10.17 -11.62 5.95
N VAL A 225 -9.10 -11.52 6.72
CA VAL A 225 -9.07 -10.68 7.93
C VAL A 225 -9.28 -9.24 7.54
N ASP A 226 -8.89 -8.87 6.31
CA ASP A 226 -9.03 -7.53 5.77
C ASP A 226 -9.23 -7.56 4.26
N ALA A 227 -10.45 -7.36 3.81
CA ALA A 227 -10.75 -7.08 2.42
C ALA A 227 -11.16 -5.60 2.28
N ILE A 228 -10.42 -4.84 1.49
CA ILE A 228 -10.83 -3.51 1.07
C ILE A 228 -11.56 -3.64 -0.25
N SER A 229 -12.74 -3.06 -0.34
CA SER A 229 -13.56 -3.06 -1.55
C SER A 229 -13.89 -1.63 -1.97
N PHE A 230 -13.76 -1.38 -3.25
CA PHE A 230 -14.14 -0.15 -3.92
C PHE A 230 -15.19 -0.49 -4.95
N GLY A 231 -16.43 -0.05 -4.74
CA GLY A 231 -17.52 -0.22 -5.70
C GLY A 231 -17.47 0.83 -6.81
N GLU A 232 -18.43 0.76 -7.73
CA GLU A 232 -18.51 1.62 -8.92
C GLU A 232 -18.39 3.12 -8.60
N SER A 233 -19.07 3.59 -7.55
CA SER A 233 -18.96 4.99 -7.11
C SER A 233 -17.55 5.38 -6.64
N ASP A 234 -16.81 4.46 -6.04
CA ASP A 234 -15.45 4.69 -5.58
C ASP A 234 -14.48 4.66 -6.78
N VAL A 235 -14.68 3.74 -7.73
CA VAL A 235 -13.91 3.64 -8.98
C VAL A 235 -14.01 4.97 -9.75
N ALA A 236 -15.21 5.55 -9.84
CA ALA A 236 -15.41 6.86 -10.47
C ALA A 236 -14.64 8.01 -9.79
N ILE A 237 -14.32 7.91 -8.50
CA ILE A 237 -13.44 8.86 -7.80
C ILE A 237 -12.01 8.76 -8.34
N PHE A 238 -11.51 7.55 -8.51
CA PHE A 238 -10.16 7.33 -9.03
C PHE A 238 -10.03 7.70 -10.52
N GLU A 239 -11.07 7.51 -11.34
CA GLU A 239 -11.09 7.96 -12.74
C GLU A 239 -10.87 9.47 -12.87
N LYS A 240 -11.51 10.25 -12.01
CA LYS A 240 -11.50 11.71 -12.04
C LYS A 240 -10.38 12.33 -11.22
N MET A 241 -9.51 11.53 -10.66
CA MET A 241 -8.46 11.99 -9.77
C MET A 241 -7.47 12.91 -10.51
N GLU A 242 -7.24 14.09 -9.95
CA GLU A 242 -6.29 15.04 -10.48
C GLU A 242 -4.85 14.55 -10.29
N LEU A 243 -4.05 14.60 -11.37
CA LEU A 243 -2.66 14.13 -11.38
C LEU A 243 -1.64 15.27 -11.30
N SER A 244 -2.08 16.53 -11.23
CA SER A 244 -1.19 17.68 -11.07
C SER A 244 -0.44 17.64 -9.74
N PRO A 245 0.77 18.22 -9.66
CA PRO A 245 1.49 18.35 -8.40
C PRO A 245 0.66 19.11 -7.36
N ILE A 246 0.61 18.60 -6.12
CA ILE A 246 -0.06 19.25 -5.00
C ILE A 246 0.97 20.14 -4.30
N PRO A 247 0.68 21.43 -4.05
CA PRO A 247 1.54 22.30 -3.27
C PRO A 247 1.75 21.77 -1.84
N GLU A 248 2.99 21.77 -1.37
CA GLU A 248 3.33 21.39 -0.01
C GLU A 248 3.87 22.60 0.74
N THR A 249 3.27 22.91 1.91
CA THR A 249 3.75 23.93 2.84
C THR A 249 4.31 23.26 4.07
N HIS A 250 5.56 23.56 4.37
CA HIS A 250 6.25 23.07 5.56
C HIS A 250 6.54 24.22 6.53
N THR A 251 5.97 24.15 7.72
CA THR A 251 6.21 25.13 8.78
C THR A 251 7.23 24.59 9.77
N GLU A 252 8.33 25.32 9.96
CA GLU A 252 9.34 25.03 10.95
C GLU A 252 9.22 26.02 12.11
N GLU A 253 9.06 25.52 13.32
CA GLU A 253 9.13 26.32 14.52
C GLU A 253 10.57 26.32 15.04
N ILE A 254 11.18 27.51 15.06
CA ILE A 254 12.53 27.73 15.57
C ILE A 254 12.44 28.49 16.89
N HIS A 255 12.86 27.84 17.98
CA HIS A 255 13.05 28.53 19.25
C HIS A 255 14.49 29.09 19.30
N THR A 256 14.61 30.42 19.35
CA THR A 256 15.89 31.07 19.48
C THR A 256 15.91 32.01 20.69
N THR A 257 17.03 32.09 21.36
CA THR A 257 17.24 33.06 22.44
C THR A 257 18.05 34.23 21.89
N ILE A 258 17.44 35.41 21.92
CA ILE A 258 18.12 36.64 21.53
C ILE A 258 18.72 37.29 22.79
N ALA A 259 20.03 37.37 22.85
CA ALA A 259 20.72 38.13 23.91
C ALA A 259 20.95 39.58 23.44
N LEU A 260 20.36 40.53 24.13
CA LEU A 260 20.65 41.93 23.91
C LEU A 260 22.00 42.26 24.58
N THR A 261 23.03 42.45 23.78
CA THR A 261 24.38 42.74 24.26
C THR A 261 24.62 44.22 24.52
N GLN A 262 23.79 45.11 23.98
CA GLN A 262 23.92 46.54 24.19
C GLN A 262 22.56 47.24 24.12
N ILE A 263 22.19 47.98 25.16
CA ILE A 263 21.07 48.90 25.18
C ILE A 263 21.64 50.30 25.27
N SER A 264 21.47 51.14 24.25
CA SER A 264 21.90 52.53 24.28
C SER A 264 20.71 53.43 24.57
N PHE A 265 20.70 54.08 25.71
CA PHE A 265 19.72 55.11 26.06
C PHE A 265 20.26 56.47 25.62
N THR A 266 20.29 56.75 24.33
CA THR A 266 20.48 58.13 23.85
C THR A 266 19.14 58.87 24.00
N GLY A 267 19.16 59.96 24.77
CA GLY A 267 17.97 60.71 25.16
C GLY A 267 17.25 61.44 24.03
N SER A 268 16.89 60.78 22.97
CA SER A 268 15.95 61.32 22.01
C SER A 268 14.51 60.89 22.41
N GLN A 269 13.65 61.89 22.63
CA GLN A 269 12.26 61.72 23.02
C GLN A 269 11.37 61.03 21.96
N LYS A 270 11.91 60.31 20.98
CA LYS A 270 11.18 59.51 20.07
C LYS A 270 11.31 58.07 20.53
N GLY A 271 10.21 57.60 21.12
CA GLY A 271 10.04 56.22 21.56
C GLY A 271 10.33 55.22 20.46
N TRP A 272 10.51 54.03 20.92
CA TRP A 272 10.65 52.81 20.15
C TRP A 272 9.51 52.64 19.15
#